data_0679273e24acc27ca9597fa738ee1c46
#
_entry.id   0679273e24acc27ca9597fa738ee1c46
#
_cell.length_a   1.000
_cell.length_b   1.000
_cell.length_c   1.000
_cell.angle_alpha   90.00
_cell.angle_beta   90.00
_cell.angle_gamma   90.00
#
_symmetry.space_group_name_H-M   'P 1'
#
loop_
_entity.id
_entity.type
_entity.pdbx_description
1 polymer ?
#
loop_
_entity_poly.entity_id
_entity_poly.type
_entity_poly.pdbx_seq_one_letter_code
_entity_poly.pdbx_strand_id
1 'polypeptide(L)'
;MKGRVAVVAALVLLLTGCGTTGSATSGKESQSKMNLQEAADRADEILDEAFAAIKPPVEWTHRYSMPGDCYVDRDRAVMTIISAERRGSFLGVLERHWKSKGYKLVATSPNGLVAHFKTQDGFQLEVLIGPNGQAHLSVTTPCVEKSEVAPPTSKPNGPDYSGQELPAPNVRSTFWSSDAPVSG
;
A
#
# COMPACT_ATOMS: atom_id res chain seq x y z
N MET A 1 17.47 -77.01 -35.46
CA MET A 1 16.62 -78.02 -34.82
C MET A 1 15.42 -77.28 -34.26
N LYS A 2 14.27 -77.58 -34.92
CA LYS A 2 12.94 -77.73 -34.30
C LYS A 2 12.51 -76.68 -33.29
N GLY A 3 11.60 -75.79 -33.51
CA GLY A 3 10.24 -75.95 -33.99
C GLY A 3 9.30 -75.73 -32.83
N ARG A 4 8.45 -74.76 -32.87
CA ARG A 4 7.03 -74.94 -32.82
C ARG A 4 6.27 -73.62 -32.67
N VAL A 5 5.40 -73.42 -33.61
CA VAL A 5 4.30 -72.51 -33.71
C VAL A 5 3.27 -72.81 -32.61
N ALA A 6 2.70 -71.74 -31.97
CA ALA A 6 1.37 -71.82 -31.41
C ALA A 6 0.68 -70.46 -31.56
N VAL A 7 -0.35 -70.53 -32.41
CA VAL A 7 -1.39 -69.53 -32.64
C VAL A 7 -2.44 -69.68 -31.54
N VAL A 8 -2.89 -68.67 -30.87
CA VAL A 8 -4.18 -68.62 -30.16
C VAL A 8 -4.73 -67.25 -30.21
N ALA A 9 -5.65 -67.03 -31.11
CA ALA A 9 -7.03 -66.53 -30.95
C ALA A 9 -7.27 -65.21 -30.22
N ALA A 10 -7.86 -64.34 -30.99
CA ALA A 10 -8.53 -63.08 -30.66
C ALA A 10 -9.60 -63.22 -29.56
N LEU A 11 -9.67 -62.24 -28.73
CA LEU A 11 -10.93 -61.88 -28.06
C LEU A 11 -11.08 -60.33 -28.09
N VAL A 12 -11.97 -59.93 -29.00
CA VAL A 12 -12.46 -58.54 -29.10
C VAL A 12 -13.52 -58.35 -28.02
N LEU A 13 -13.23 -57.55 -27.02
CA LEU A 13 -14.22 -57.04 -26.09
C LEU A 13 -14.45 -55.57 -26.39
N LEU A 14 -15.53 -55.30 -27.10
CA LEU A 14 -16.10 -53.96 -27.23
C LEU A 14 -16.72 -53.55 -25.90
N LEU A 15 -16.05 -52.69 -25.19
CA LEU A 15 -16.62 -51.93 -24.07
C LEU A 15 -16.91 -50.53 -24.58
N THR A 16 -18.17 -50.26 -24.91
CA THR A 16 -18.73 -48.92 -25.10
C THR A 16 -18.76 -48.22 -23.73
N GLY A 17 -17.71 -47.48 -23.41
CA GLY A 17 -17.69 -46.56 -22.29
C GLY A 17 -18.18 -45.20 -22.74
N CYS A 18 -19.38 -44.78 -22.28
CA CYS A 18 -19.82 -43.41 -22.35
C CYS A 18 -18.76 -42.52 -21.65
N GLY A 19 -17.94 -41.86 -22.44
CA GLY A 19 -17.07 -40.79 -21.97
C GLY A 19 -17.93 -39.56 -21.69
N THR A 20 -18.21 -39.31 -20.42
CA THR A 20 -18.59 -37.97 -19.98
C THR A 20 -17.42 -37.06 -20.30
N THR A 21 -17.60 -36.19 -21.29
CA THR A 21 -16.70 -35.06 -21.53
C THR A 21 -16.81 -34.14 -20.34
N GLY A 22 -15.96 -34.38 -19.30
CA GLY A 22 -15.66 -33.42 -18.28
C GLY A 22 -14.88 -32.28 -18.96
N SER A 23 -15.59 -31.23 -19.35
CA SER A 23 -14.99 -29.96 -19.63
C SER A 23 -14.22 -29.54 -18.36
N ALA A 24 -12.93 -29.77 -18.38
CA ALA A 24 -12.03 -29.06 -17.46
C ALA A 24 -12.13 -27.58 -17.83
N THR A 25 -13.13 -26.93 -17.26
CA THR A 25 -13.14 -25.47 -17.17
C THR A 25 -11.95 -25.12 -16.34
N SER A 26 -10.82 -24.84 -16.99
CA SER A 26 -9.70 -24.14 -16.42
C SER A 26 -10.27 -22.80 -15.98
N GLY A 27 -10.73 -22.72 -14.74
CA GLY A 27 -11.05 -21.48 -14.07
C GLY A 27 -9.74 -20.68 -13.98
N LYS A 28 -9.42 -19.92 -15.02
CA LYS A 28 -8.76 -18.66 -14.80
C LYS A 28 -9.72 -17.89 -13.92
N GLU A 29 -9.49 -17.92 -12.60
CA GLU A 29 -9.92 -16.83 -11.73
C GLU A 29 -9.39 -15.57 -12.41
N SER A 30 -10.29 -14.87 -13.08
CA SER A 30 -10.10 -13.50 -13.44
C SER A 30 -9.89 -12.80 -12.10
N GLN A 31 -8.64 -12.60 -11.69
CA GLN A 31 -8.32 -11.61 -10.66
C GLN A 31 -8.96 -10.33 -11.20
N SER A 32 -10.06 -9.93 -10.59
CA SER A 32 -10.73 -8.68 -10.87
C SER A 32 -9.62 -7.63 -10.84
N LYS A 33 -9.34 -7.03 -11.98
CA LYS A 33 -8.34 -5.99 -12.06
C LYS A 33 -8.89 -4.84 -11.23
N MET A 34 -8.16 -4.46 -10.18
CA MET A 34 -8.46 -3.33 -9.32
C MET A 34 -8.76 -2.10 -10.18
N ASN A 35 -9.85 -1.39 -9.90
CA ASN A 35 -10.16 -0.09 -10.49
C ASN A 35 -9.62 1.06 -9.64
N LEU A 36 -9.75 2.32 -10.12
CA LEU A 36 -9.21 3.48 -9.42
C LEU A 36 -9.83 3.70 -8.04
N GLN A 37 -11.12 3.44 -7.84
CA GLN A 37 -11.75 3.57 -6.52
C GLN A 37 -11.19 2.54 -5.54
N GLU A 38 -11.11 1.28 -5.95
CA GLU A 38 -10.55 0.21 -5.11
C GLU A 38 -9.07 0.49 -4.76
N ALA A 39 -8.31 1.03 -5.72
CA ALA A 39 -6.94 1.45 -5.48
C ALA A 39 -6.85 2.63 -4.51
N ALA A 40 -7.74 3.61 -4.63
CA ALA A 40 -7.82 4.75 -3.72
C ALA A 40 -8.17 4.31 -2.28
N ASP A 41 -9.13 3.41 -2.13
CA ASP A 41 -9.51 2.84 -0.84
C ASP A 41 -8.32 2.10 -0.19
N ARG A 42 -7.58 1.33 -0.99
CA ARG A 42 -6.37 0.65 -0.52
C ARG A 42 -5.26 1.62 -0.13
N ALA A 43 -5.10 2.74 -0.84
CA ALA A 43 -4.15 3.79 -0.48
C ALA A 43 -4.53 4.44 0.87
N ASP A 44 -5.82 4.68 1.10
CA ASP A 44 -6.32 5.20 2.37
C ASP A 44 -6.08 4.22 3.53
N GLU A 45 -6.28 2.91 3.34
CA GLU A 45 -5.95 1.88 4.33
C GLU A 45 -4.45 1.87 4.69
N ILE A 46 -3.56 1.97 3.69
CA ILE A 46 -2.12 2.03 3.92
C ILE A 46 -1.74 3.26 4.76
N LEU A 47 -2.36 4.40 4.50
CA LEU A 47 -2.17 5.62 5.29
C LEU A 47 -2.72 5.46 6.71
N ASP A 48 -3.92 4.90 6.88
CA ASP A 48 -4.52 4.66 8.19
C ASP A 48 -3.63 3.74 9.05
N GLU A 49 -3.13 2.66 8.49
CA GLU A 49 -2.18 1.76 9.17
C GLU A 49 -0.88 2.47 9.57
N ALA A 50 -0.34 3.34 8.70
CA ALA A 50 0.86 4.11 8.97
C ALA A 50 0.63 5.10 10.14
N PHE A 51 -0.48 5.83 10.14
CA PHE A 51 -0.83 6.73 11.24
C PHE A 51 -1.11 5.99 12.54
N ALA A 52 -1.73 4.82 12.49
CA ALA A 52 -1.95 3.96 13.66
C ALA A 52 -0.64 3.44 14.27
N ALA A 53 0.42 3.29 13.48
CA ALA A 53 1.74 2.87 13.96
C ALA A 53 2.51 3.98 14.68
N ILE A 54 2.19 5.26 14.46
CA ILE A 54 2.86 6.40 15.09
C ILE A 54 2.40 6.50 16.55
N LYS A 55 3.34 6.33 17.48
CA LYS A 55 3.09 6.42 18.93
C LYS A 55 4.15 7.33 19.60
N PRO A 56 3.72 8.29 20.44
CA PRO A 56 2.31 8.71 20.65
C PRO A 56 1.66 9.23 19.35
N PRO A 57 0.33 9.23 19.27
CA PRO A 57 -0.35 9.65 18.06
C PRO A 57 -0.07 11.11 17.70
N VAL A 58 -0.10 11.41 16.42
CA VAL A 58 -0.01 12.77 15.89
C VAL A 58 -1.36 13.22 15.35
N GLU A 59 -1.62 14.53 15.34
CA GLU A 59 -2.75 15.08 14.62
C GLU A 59 -2.42 15.25 13.14
N TRP A 60 -3.40 14.96 12.29
CA TRP A 60 -3.25 15.01 10.85
C TRP A 60 -4.53 15.50 10.16
N THR A 61 -4.40 15.94 8.92
CA THR A 61 -5.52 16.30 8.04
C THR A 61 -5.27 15.79 6.63
N HIS A 62 -6.35 15.64 5.85
CA HIS A 62 -6.21 15.43 4.41
C HIS A 62 -5.59 16.67 3.76
N ARG A 63 -4.73 16.42 2.76
CA ARG A 63 -4.13 17.48 1.99
C ARG A 63 -4.81 17.55 0.61
N TYR A 64 -4.51 16.62 -0.25
CA TYR A 64 -5.16 16.52 -1.54
C TYR A 64 -5.37 15.06 -1.95
N SER A 65 -6.32 14.88 -2.86
CA SER A 65 -6.51 13.65 -3.60
C SER A 65 -6.47 14.01 -5.06
N MET A 66 -5.45 13.56 -5.79
CA MET A 66 -5.27 13.93 -7.20
C MET A 66 -5.46 12.67 -8.05
N PRO A 67 -6.62 12.55 -8.73
CA PRO A 67 -6.80 11.51 -9.74
C PRO A 67 -6.02 11.87 -10.99
N GLY A 68 -5.13 10.97 -11.42
CA GLY A 68 -4.52 10.97 -12.75
C GLY A 68 -5.39 10.19 -13.74
N ASP A 69 -4.82 9.89 -14.92
CA ASP A 69 -5.56 9.10 -15.93
C ASP A 69 -5.77 7.65 -15.51
N CYS A 70 -4.83 7.04 -14.80
CA CYS A 70 -4.89 5.65 -14.35
C CYS A 70 -4.36 5.43 -12.93
N TYR A 71 -4.10 6.48 -12.16
CA TYR A 71 -3.60 6.42 -10.78
C TYR A 71 -4.26 7.49 -9.92
N VAL A 72 -4.14 7.36 -8.61
CA VAL A 72 -4.58 8.34 -7.61
C VAL A 72 -3.46 8.59 -6.63
N ASP A 73 -3.26 9.86 -6.28
CA ASP A 73 -2.47 10.28 -5.13
C ASP A 73 -3.38 10.57 -3.94
N ARG A 74 -3.09 9.94 -2.81
CA ARG A 74 -3.65 10.27 -1.50
C ARG A 74 -2.56 10.87 -0.63
N ASP A 75 -2.78 12.07 -0.11
CA ASP A 75 -1.81 12.78 0.72
C ASP A 75 -2.44 13.25 2.03
N ARG A 76 -1.70 13.09 3.13
CA ARG A 76 -2.07 13.56 4.45
C ARG A 76 -0.93 14.37 5.06
N ALA A 77 -1.28 15.52 5.64
CA ALA A 77 -0.34 16.36 6.35
C ALA A 77 -0.44 16.14 7.86
N VAL A 78 0.70 15.96 8.51
CA VAL A 78 0.82 15.92 9.96
C VAL A 78 0.78 17.36 10.48
N MET A 79 -0.19 17.66 11.34
CA MET A 79 -0.34 18.97 11.96
C MET A 79 0.45 19.10 13.27
N THR A 80 0.89 17.97 13.81
CA THR A 80 1.83 17.93 14.94
C THR A 80 3.24 18.33 14.48
N ILE A 81 3.85 19.29 15.13
CA ILE A 81 5.21 19.73 14.82
C ILE A 81 6.20 18.62 15.19
N ILE A 82 6.99 18.17 14.23
CA ILE A 82 8.08 17.21 14.46
C ILE A 82 9.39 17.98 14.62
N SER A 83 9.91 18.04 15.84
CA SER A 83 11.17 18.74 16.12
C SER A 83 12.36 18.11 15.39
N ALA A 84 13.42 18.86 15.20
CA ALA A 84 14.63 18.37 14.53
C ALA A 84 15.16 17.07 15.19
N GLU A 85 15.14 17.02 16.52
CA GLU A 85 15.58 15.87 17.33
C GLU A 85 14.70 14.64 17.17
N ARG A 86 13.45 14.82 16.74
CA ARG A 86 12.47 13.71 16.60
C ARG A 86 12.29 13.21 15.17
N ARG A 87 12.82 13.91 14.16
CA ARG A 87 12.65 13.52 12.74
C ARG A 87 13.14 12.11 12.45
N GLY A 88 14.32 11.76 12.94
CA GLY A 88 14.88 10.40 12.78
C GLY A 88 14.01 9.32 13.45
N SER A 89 13.49 9.60 14.65
CA SER A 89 12.59 8.69 15.36
C SER A 89 11.27 8.52 14.61
N PHE A 90 10.71 9.63 14.10
CA PHE A 90 9.46 9.62 13.32
C PHE A 90 9.59 8.76 12.04
N LEU A 91 10.64 9.03 11.25
CA LEU A 91 10.94 8.22 10.05
C LEU A 91 11.19 6.76 10.40
N GLY A 92 11.95 6.50 11.47
CA GLY A 92 12.23 5.14 11.92
C GLY A 92 11.00 4.34 12.36
N VAL A 93 9.95 5.00 12.89
CA VAL A 93 8.67 4.35 13.18
C VAL A 93 8.00 3.88 11.91
N LEU A 94 7.87 4.76 10.91
CA LEU A 94 7.26 4.46 9.62
C LEU A 94 8.05 3.40 8.84
N GLU A 95 9.36 3.53 8.82
CA GLU A 95 10.25 2.56 8.17
C GLU A 95 10.08 1.15 8.75
N ARG A 96 10.10 1.00 10.09
CA ARG A 96 9.87 -0.30 10.75
C ARG A 96 8.50 -0.85 10.45
N HIS A 97 7.46 0.00 10.49
CA HIS A 97 6.10 -0.40 10.17
C HIS A 97 6.00 -0.93 8.74
N TRP A 98 6.45 -0.18 7.74
CA TRP A 98 6.37 -0.56 6.33
C TRP A 98 7.23 -1.78 6.01
N LYS A 99 8.42 -1.90 6.60
CA LYS A 99 9.24 -3.12 6.48
C LYS A 99 8.55 -4.34 7.09
N SER A 100 7.85 -4.20 8.22
CA SER A 100 7.10 -5.31 8.82
C SER A 100 5.92 -5.78 7.96
N LYS A 101 5.38 -4.90 7.10
CA LYS A 101 4.38 -5.21 6.07
C LYS A 101 4.99 -5.80 4.79
N GLY A 102 6.30 -5.96 4.73
CA GLY A 102 7.01 -6.46 3.55
C GLY A 102 7.22 -5.41 2.45
N TYR A 103 7.01 -4.12 2.75
CA TYR A 103 7.26 -3.06 1.78
C TYR A 103 8.77 -2.82 1.63
N LYS A 104 9.20 -2.50 0.42
CA LYS A 104 10.61 -2.31 0.10
C LYS A 104 10.97 -0.83 0.10
N LEU A 105 12.05 -0.48 0.81
CA LEU A 105 12.67 0.83 0.70
C LEU A 105 13.26 0.98 -0.72
N VAL A 106 12.89 2.05 -1.41
CA VAL A 106 13.33 2.35 -2.78
C VAL A 106 14.43 3.39 -2.78
N ALA A 107 14.23 4.48 -2.02
CA ALA A 107 15.17 5.59 -1.95
C ALA A 107 15.02 6.38 -0.65
N THR A 108 16.08 7.08 -0.27
CA THR A 108 16.08 8.10 0.78
C THR A 108 16.81 9.33 0.29
N SER A 109 16.41 10.51 0.76
CA SER A 109 17.17 11.74 0.49
C SER A 109 18.49 11.74 1.27
N PRO A 110 19.54 12.45 0.77
CA PRO A 110 20.83 12.52 1.46
C PRO A 110 20.75 13.11 2.88
N ASN A 111 19.78 14.00 3.13
CA ASN A 111 19.53 14.60 4.45
C ASN A 111 18.63 13.74 5.34
N GLY A 112 18.19 12.57 4.89
CA GLY A 112 17.33 11.65 5.64
C GLY A 112 15.92 12.18 5.93
N LEU A 113 15.45 13.22 5.24
CA LEU A 113 14.13 13.81 5.48
C LEU A 113 13.04 13.28 4.54
N VAL A 114 13.41 12.48 3.55
CA VAL A 114 12.48 11.83 2.61
C VAL A 114 12.83 10.35 2.51
N ALA A 115 11.80 9.50 2.56
CA ALA A 115 11.95 8.08 2.29
C ALA A 115 10.81 7.61 1.39
N HIS A 116 11.17 6.83 0.37
CA HIS A 116 10.25 6.23 -0.59
C HIS A 116 10.21 4.72 -0.40
N PHE A 117 9.01 4.17 -0.33
CA PHE A 117 8.77 2.74 -0.23
C PHE A 117 7.88 2.27 -1.38
N LYS A 118 7.86 0.97 -1.61
CA LYS A 118 6.98 0.34 -2.60
C LYS A 118 6.41 -0.96 -2.04
N THR A 119 5.11 -1.18 -2.21
CA THR A 119 4.45 -2.44 -1.92
C THR A 119 4.70 -3.47 -3.02
N GLN A 120 4.38 -4.74 -2.79
CA GLN A 120 4.52 -5.79 -3.81
C GLN A 120 3.53 -5.61 -4.98
N ASP A 121 2.34 -5.08 -4.70
CA ASP A 121 1.27 -4.80 -5.66
C ASP A 121 1.40 -3.42 -6.34
N GLY A 122 2.50 -2.70 -6.07
CA GLY A 122 2.93 -1.56 -6.88
C GLY A 122 2.59 -0.18 -6.33
N PHE A 123 1.97 -0.06 -5.15
CA PHE A 123 1.77 1.23 -4.50
C PHE A 123 3.12 1.86 -4.13
N GLN A 124 3.24 3.16 -4.35
CA GLN A 124 4.41 3.94 -3.97
C GLN A 124 4.05 4.80 -2.75
N LEU A 125 4.89 4.72 -1.73
CA LEU A 125 4.70 5.47 -0.50
C LEU A 125 5.84 6.47 -0.33
N GLU A 126 5.50 7.65 0.13
CA GLU A 126 6.48 8.66 0.50
C GLU A 126 6.20 9.18 1.90
N VAL A 127 7.24 9.41 2.65
CA VAL A 127 7.23 10.29 3.80
C VAL A 127 8.25 11.40 3.58
N LEU A 128 7.81 12.65 3.75
CA LEU A 128 8.63 13.84 3.65
C LEU A 128 8.47 14.67 4.91
N ILE A 129 9.57 15.13 5.53
CA ILE A 129 9.53 16.08 6.64
C ILE A 129 10.15 17.41 6.21
N GLY A 130 9.31 18.44 6.15
CA GLY A 130 9.72 19.79 5.79
C GLY A 130 10.59 20.47 6.87
N PRO A 131 11.23 21.60 6.51
CA PRO A 131 12.12 22.33 7.44
C PRO A 131 11.38 22.87 8.67
N ASN A 132 10.09 23.16 8.54
CA ASN A 132 9.21 23.62 9.63
C ASN A 132 8.71 22.50 10.55
N GLY A 133 9.15 21.24 10.34
CA GLY A 133 8.73 20.08 11.12
C GLY A 133 7.39 19.49 10.69
N GLN A 134 6.81 19.92 9.55
CA GLN A 134 5.62 19.31 9.00
C GLN A 134 5.98 18.04 8.23
N ALA A 135 5.40 16.91 8.62
CA ALA A 135 5.52 15.68 7.86
C ALA A 135 4.32 15.53 6.91
N HIS A 136 4.59 14.97 5.73
CA HIS A 136 3.61 14.56 4.73
C HIS A 136 3.78 13.08 4.47
N LEU A 137 2.67 12.37 4.42
CA LEU A 137 2.62 10.97 4.03
C LEU A 137 1.74 10.87 2.80
N SER A 138 2.29 10.36 1.71
CA SER A 138 1.53 10.14 0.47
C SER A 138 1.60 8.70 0.00
N VAL A 139 0.55 8.27 -0.68
CA VAL A 139 0.47 6.99 -1.35
C VAL A 139 -0.05 7.21 -2.77
N THR A 140 0.79 6.89 -3.74
CA THR A 140 0.42 6.85 -5.16
C THR A 140 0.06 5.41 -5.53
N THR A 141 -1.12 5.21 -6.10
CA THR A 141 -1.57 3.88 -6.54
C THR A 141 -0.83 3.42 -7.78
N PRO A 142 -0.78 2.12 -8.09
CA PRO A 142 -0.37 1.67 -9.40
C PRO A 142 -1.35 2.17 -10.48
N CYS A 143 -0.93 2.13 -11.75
CA CYS A 143 -1.82 2.38 -12.87
C CYS A 143 -2.82 1.22 -13.00
N VAL A 144 -4.10 1.51 -12.86
CA VAL A 144 -5.21 0.55 -12.85
C VAL A 144 -6.34 1.00 -13.79
N GLU A 145 -7.41 0.21 -13.87
CA GLU A 145 -8.55 0.53 -14.70
C GLU A 145 -9.27 1.81 -14.23
N LYS A 146 -9.58 2.71 -15.16
CA LYS A 146 -10.20 3.99 -14.86
C LYS A 146 -11.60 3.82 -14.26
N SER A 147 -11.88 4.52 -13.18
CA SER A 147 -13.21 4.71 -12.58
C SER A 147 -13.30 6.10 -11.97
N GLU A 148 -14.49 6.50 -11.55
CA GLU A 148 -14.64 7.66 -10.66
C GLU A 148 -14.01 7.35 -9.29
N VAL A 149 -13.50 8.40 -8.63
CA VAL A 149 -12.84 8.29 -7.32
C VAL A 149 -13.52 9.23 -6.35
N ALA A 150 -14.10 8.67 -5.31
CA ALA A 150 -14.67 9.41 -4.20
C ALA A 150 -13.59 10.06 -3.32
N PRO A 151 -13.91 11.12 -2.59
CA PRO A 151 -13.06 11.64 -1.53
C PRO A 151 -12.71 10.57 -0.49
N PRO A 152 -11.57 10.70 0.25
CA PRO A 152 -11.21 9.81 1.32
C PRO A 152 -12.32 9.74 2.40
N THR A 153 -12.56 8.55 2.94
CA THR A 153 -13.55 8.32 4.00
C THR A 153 -12.98 8.36 5.41
N SER A 154 -11.65 8.22 5.55
CA SER A 154 -10.96 8.33 6.84
C SER A 154 -11.14 9.72 7.43
N LYS A 155 -11.52 9.79 8.70
CA LYS A 155 -11.70 11.09 9.37
C LYS A 155 -10.38 11.58 9.96
N PRO A 156 -9.95 12.81 9.65
CA PRO A 156 -8.84 13.45 10.35
C PRO A 156 -9.10 13.48 11.87
N ASN A 157 -8.03 13.39 12.66
CA ASN A 157 -8.10 13.56 14.12
C ASN A 157 -7.64 14.94 14.58
N GLY A 158 -7.29 15.81 13.63
CA GLY A 158 -7.00 17.23 13.81
C GLY A 158 -8.04 18.13 13.13
N PRO A 159 -7.83 19.44 13.06
CA PRO A 159 -8.70 20.35 12.33
C PRO A 159 -8.81 19.94 10.86
N ASP A 160 -10.02 20.02 10.31
CA ASP A 160 -10.27 19.77 8.89
C ASP A 160 -9.97 21.03 8.08
N TYR A 161 -8.99 20.93 7.18
CA TYR A 161 -8.62 21.99 6.23
C TYR A 161 -9.08 21.69 4.80
N SER A 162 -10.00 20.77 4.61
CA SER A 162 -10.51 20.43 3.27
C SER A 162 -11.04 21.67 2.56
N GLY A 163 -10.52 21.90 1.33
CA GLY A 163 -10.89 23.07 0.52
C GLY A 163 -10.28 24.41 0.96
N GLN A 164 -9.35 24.39 1.93
CA GLN A 164 -8.61 25.55 2.39
C GLN A 164 -7.11 25.40 2.14
N GLU A 165 -6.39 26.52 2.18
CA GLU A 165 -4.93 26.46 2.18
C GLU A 165 -4.44 25.81 3.48
N LEU A 166 -3.58 24.81 3.34
CA LEU A 166 -3.03 24.08 4.49
C LEU A 166 -2.05 24.99 5.26
N PRO A 167 -2.31 25.30 6.55
CA PRO A 167 -1.38 26.08 7.34
C PRO A 167 -0.13 25.26 7.69
N ALA A 168 0.92 25.94 8.18
CA ALA A 168 2.04 25.28 8.82
C ALA A 168 1.57 24.42 10.01
N PRO A 169 2.33 23.38 10.41
CA PRO A 169 1.97 22.55 11.54
C PRO A 169 1.87 23.40 12.79
N ASN A 170 0.79 23.27 13.56
CA ASN A 170 0.45 24.15 14.66
C ASN A 170 0.10 23.42 15.97
N VAL A 171 0.18 22.09 15.97
CA VAL A 171 -0.07 21.25 17.15
C VAL A 171 1.24 20.87 17.81
N ARG A 172 1.35 21.04 19.15
CA ARG A 172 2.51 20.63 19.92
C ARG A 172 2.24 19.30 20.65
N SER A 173 3.17 18.38 20.51
CA SER A 173 3.23 17.12 21.26
C SER A 173 4.35 17.21 22.29
N THR A 174 4.12 16.73 23.50
CA THR A 174 5.18 16.62 24.53
C THR A 174 6.33 15.71 24.10
N PHE A 175 6.07 14.78 23.20
CA PHE A 175 7.07 13.87 22.64
C PHE A 175 7.61 14.36 21.29
N TRP A 176 6.74 14.51 20.28
CA TRP A 176 7.18 14.79 18.92
C TRP A 176 7.72 16.20 18.71
N SER A 177 7.27 17.16 19.52
CA SER A 177 7.74 18.55 19.44
C SER A 177 8.80 18.89 20.50
N SER A 178 9.36 17.88 21.17
CA SER A 178 10.40 18.05 22.19
C SER A 178 11.77 18.19 21.54
N ASP A 179 12.52 19.17 22.01
CA ASP A 179 13.93 19.39 21.66
C ASP A 179 14.90 18.59 22.57
N ALA A 180 14.37 17.86 23.56
CA ALA A 180 15.19 16.98 24.40
C ALA A 180 15.73 15.79 23.58
N PRO A 181 16.98 15.37 23.81
CA PRO A 181 17.53 14.18 23.15
C PRO A 181 16.65 12.95 23.38
N VAL A 182 16.62 12.05 22.38
CA VAL A 182 15.98 10.73 22.54
C VAL A 182 16.86 9.91 23.46
N SER A 183 16.37 9.58 24.66
CA SER A 183 17.06 8.61 25.52
C SER A 183 17.10 7.27 24.78
N GLY A 184 18.31 6.76 24.50
CA GLY A 184 18.53 5.45 23.89
C GLY A 184 18.13 4.30 24.83
#